data_30bfaf399f05f243b6663f7c890e863e
#
_entry.id   30bfaf399f05f243b6663f7c890e863e
#
_cell.length_a   1.000
_cell.length_b   1.000
_cell.length_c   1.000
_cell.angle_alpha   90.00
_cell.angle_beta   90.00
_cell.angle_gamma   90.00
#
_symmetry.space_group_name_H-M   'P 1'
#
loop_
_entity.id
_entity.type
_entity.pdbx_description
1 polymer ?
#
loop_
_entity_poly.entity_id
_entity_poly.type
_entity_poly.pdbx_seq_one_letter_code
_entity_poly.pdbx_strand_id
1 'polypeptide(L)'
;ARPRALASSTDAGPRTPPPASEPPALASWTGEEPRASAWATRQLFVAHFAVTDTRGKRFHATSRASREALGLAGAQARPFRVWVEDWSVAGEGPGALPMRLRAEHGDVALDLTLSAAKPVVLQGDRGLSRKGAEPGNASYYYSLTRMPARGVVRVGASSFDVAGLAWMDREWSTSALGPDLAGWDWFALQLDDGRELMFYRLRGRDGSTGAFSAGSLVAADGTVRRLDAEDVAIETLAHWTSPRSGVRYPARWRLTFPPEDLSVEIDPRLPDQELVAGTRYWEGAVAVEGAAAGRPVTGQGYVELVGYGESE
;
A
#
# COMPACT_ATOMS: atom_id res chain seq x y z
N ALA A 1 80.14 3.52 2.45
CA ALA A 1 79.56 2.52 3.35
C ALA A 1 78.59 1.64 2.53
N ARG A 2 78.85 0.35 2.56
CA ARG A 2 78.11 -0.68 1.76
C ARG A 2 76.80 -1.08 2.41
N PRO A 3 75.75 -1.51 1.64
CA PRO A 3 74.48 -1.97 2.17
C PRO A 3 74.57 -3.44 2.57
N ARG A 4 73.84 -3.78 3.60
CA ARG A 4 73.60 -5.16 4.10
C ARG A 4 72.47 -5.79 3.35
N ALA A 5 72.64 -7.04 2.94
CA ALA A 5 71.64 -7.87 2.27
C ALA A 5 70.49 -8.28 3.22
N LEU A 6 69.31 -8.29 2.67
CA LEU A 6 68.12 -8.87 3.28
C LEU A 6 67.99 -10.32 2.83
N ALA A 7 67.81 -11.19 3.81
CA ALA A 7 67.52 -12.62 3.60
C ALA A 7 66.03 -12.78 3.29
N SER A 8 65.75 -13.50 2.21
CA SER A 8 64.42 -14.02 1.86
C SER A 8 64.05 -15.17 2.76
N SER A 9 62.87 -15.17 3.34
CA SER A 9 62.19 -16.39 3.81
C SER A 9 60.89 -16.55 3.05
N THR A 10 60.89 -17.50 2.18
CA THR A 10 59.75 -18.10 1.53
C THR A 10 59.01 -18.97 2.51
N ASP A 11 57.73 -19.14 2.20
CA ASP A 11 56.81 -20.17 2.63
C ASP A 11 55.74 -19.72 3.62
N ALA A 12 54.60 -19.28 3.08
CA ALA A 12 53.33 -19.35 3.73
C ALA A 12 52.33 -19.95 2.72
N GLY A 13 52.12 -21.24 2.84
CA GLY A 13 51.09 -21.96 2.12
C GLY A 13 49.69 -21.35 2.32
N PRO A 14 48.72 -21.64 1.46
CA PRO A 14 47.41 -21.02 1.50
C PRO A 14 46.70 -21.31 2.81
N ARG A 15 46.47 -20.28 3.62
CA ARG A 15 45.64 -20.35 4.81
C ARG A 15 44.20 -20.58 4.40
N THR A 16 43.65 -21.72 4.69
CA THR A 16 42.20 -21.98 4.63
C THR A 16 41.49 -20.95 5.50
N PRO A 17 40.48 -20.22 4.97
CA PRO A 17 39.68 -19.34 5.82
C PRO A 17 39.01 -20.20 6.90
N PRO A 18 38.82 -19.67 8.13
CA PRO A 18 38.06 -20.35 9.15
C PRO A 18 36.63 -20.62 8.64
N PRO A 19 36.00 -21.72 9.02
CA PRO A 19 34.63 -21.99 8.62
C PRO A 19 33.76 -20.79 9.02
N ALA A 20 32.93 -20.36 8.09
CA ALA A 20 31.94 -19.32 8.37
C ALA A 20 31.16 -19.76 9.62
N SER A 21 31.21 -18.93 10.66
CA SER A 21 30.37 -19.11 11.81
C SER A 21 28.93 -19.20 11.35
N GLU A 22 28.25 -20.29 11.65
CA GLU A 22 26.81 -20.40 11.42
C GLU A 22 26.13 -19.13 11.96
N PRO A 23 25.21 -18.52 11.18
CA PRO A 23 24.42 -17.43 11.72
C PRO A 23 23.74 -17.94 13.00
N PRO A 24 23.65 -17.12 14.06
CA PRO A 24 22.99 -17.53 15.27
C PRO A 24 21.60 -18.04 14.87
N ALA A 25 21.30 -19.27 15.26
CA ALA A 25 20.00 -19.87 15.04
C ALA A 25 18.98 -18.82 15.47
N LEU A 26 18.12 -18.41 14.54
CA LEU A 26 16.95 -17.60 14.86
C LEU A 26 16.28 -18.34 16.01
N ALA A 27 16.40 -17.79 17.21
CA ALA A 27 15.78 -18.34 18.39
C ALA A 27 14.32 -18.56 18.02
N SER A 28 13.92 -19.81 17.90
CA SER A 28 12.54 -20.16 17.69
C SER A 28 11.80 -19.60 18.91
N TRP A 29 11.08 -18.53 18.70
CA TRP A 29 10.14 -17.98 19.67
C TRP A 29 8.99 -18.98 19.82
N THR A 30 9.22 -20.08 20.53
CA THR A 30 8.24 -21.09 20.93
C THR A 30 7.73 -20.86 22.34
N GLY A 31 7.98 -19.69 22.89
CA GLY A 31 7.48 -19.32 24.21
C GLY A 31 6.13 -18.62 24.09
N GLU A 32 5.03 -19.33 23.91
CA GLU A 32 3.75 -18.88 24.41
C GLU A 32 3.85 -18.80 25.94
N GLU A 33 4.22 -17.63 26.46
CA GLU A 33 3.96 -17.38 27.87
C GLU A 33 2.45 -17.50 28.10
N PRO A 34 2.00 -18.27 29.11
CA PRO A 34 0.58 -18.40 29.39
C PRO A 34 -0.02 -17.01 29.60
N ARG A 35 -1.00 -16.66 28.81
CA ARG A 35 -1.70 -15.40 28.93
C ARG A 35 -2.31 -15.31 30.33
N ALA A 36 -1.96 -14.31 31.12
CA ALA A 36 -2.49 -14.10 32.46
C ALA A 36 -4.02 -13.93 32.50
N SER A 37 -4.65 -13.62 31.35
CA SER A 37 -6.09 -13.42 31.22
C SER A 37 -6.51 -13.64 29.75
N ALA A 38 -7.71 -14.15 29.52
CA ALA A 38 -8.30 -14.21 28.19
C ALA A 38 -8.52 -12.85 27.54
N TRP A 39 -8.46 -11.78 28.32
CA TRP A 39 -8.52 -10.39 27.87
C TRP A 39 -7.16 -9.77 27.56
N ALA A 40 -6.07 -10.46 27.92
CA ALA A 40 -4.72 -9.98 27.60
C ALA A 40 -4.53 -10.03 26.08
N THR A 41 -3.94 -8.97 25.53
CA THR A 41 -3.62 -8.89 24.09
C THR A 41 -2.27 -8.22 23.92
N ARG A 42 -1.57 -8.61 22.84
CA ARG A 42 -0.33 -7.96 22.37
C ARG A 42 -0.55 -7.20 21.09
N GLN A 43 -1.73 -7.36 20.46
CA GLN A 43 -2.05 -6.77 19.16
C GLN A 43 -3.40 -6.06 19.20
N LEU A 44 -3.43 -4.91 18.54
CA LEU A 44 -4.64 -4.18 18.22
C LEU A 44 -4.82 -4.22 16.70
N PHE A 45 -6.03 -4.56 16.27
CA PHE A 45 -6.44 -4.57 14.88
C PHE A 45 -7.36 -3.41 14.61
N VAL A 46 -7.07 -2.64 13.58
CA VAL A 46 -7.91 -1.55 13.09
C VAL A 46 -8.31 -1.87 11.66
N ALA A 47 -9.55 -1.66 11.32
CA ALA A 47 -10.06 -1.85 9.98
C ALA A 47 -10.93 -0.66 9.57
N HIS A 48 -10.76 -0.21 8.35
CA HIS A 48 -11.60 0.80 7.72
C HIS A 48 -12.45 0.14 6.64
N PHE A 49 -13.70 0.54 6.55
CA PHE A 49 -14.62 0.11 5.51
C PHE A 49 -15.23 1.35 4.88
N ALA A 50 -15.05 1.50 3.57
CA ALA A 50 -15.62 2.60 2.83
C ALA A 50 -16.24 2.14 1.50
N VAL A 51 -17.32 2.77 1.10
CA VAL A 51 -17.98 2.58 -0.20
C VAL A 51 -18.30 3.93 -0.81
N THR A 52 -17.79 4.16 -2.01
CA THR A 52 -18.12 5.33 -2.83
C THR A 52 -19.26 4.98 -3.78
N ASP A 53 -20.49 5.34 -3.43
CA ASP A 53 -21.64 5.24 -4.32
C ASP A 53 -21.63 6.41 -5.30
N THR A 54 -21.02 6.19 -6.46
CA THR A 54 -20.86 7.23 -7.50
C THR A 54 -22.19 7.64 -8.12
N ARG A 55 -23.16 6.72 -8.18
CA ARG A 55 -24.50 6.98 -8.71
C ARG A 55 -25.38 7.76 -7.73
N GLY A 56 -25.36 7.34 -6.46
CA GLY A 56 -26.07 8.02 -5.37
C GLY A 56 -25.34 9.25 -4.84
N LYS A 57 -24.09 9.52 -5.32
CA LYS A 57 -23.22 10.60 -4.88
C LYS A 57 -23.03 10.63 -3.36
N ARG A 58 -22.78 9.46 -2.78
CA ARG A 58 -22.57 9.29 -1.35
C ARG A 58 -21.30 8.53 -1.05
N PHE A 59 -20.61 8.98 -0.02
CA PHE A 59 -19.47 8.28 0.57
C PHE A 59 -19.89 7.71 1.92
N HIS A 60 -19.80 6.40 2.05
CA HIS A 60 -20.04 5.67 3.29
C HIS A 60 -18.70 5.24 3.84
N ALA A 61 -18.39 5.61 5.07
CA ALA A 61 -17.14 5.22 5.70
C ALA A 61 -17.33 4.95 7.18
N THR A 62 -16.65 3.94 7.69
CA THR A 62 -16.64 3.56 9.10
C THR A 62 -15.36 2.84 9.46
N SER A 63 -15.07 2.72 10.75
CA SER A 63 -13.91 2.01 11.25
C SER A 63 -14.28 1.09 12.41
N ARG A 64 -13.48 0.05 12.61
CA ARG A 64 -13.51 -0.82 13.78
C ARG A 64 -12.11 -0.98 14.34
N ALA A 65 -12.02 -1.09 15.66
CA ALA A 65 -10.80 -1.43 16.36
C ALA A 65 -11.10 -2.54 17.37
N SER A 66 -10.35 -3.62 17.32
CA SER A 66 -10.57 -4.75 18.21
C SER A 66 -9.25 -5.40 18.60
N ARG A 67 -9.27 -6.06 19.76
CA ARG A 67 -8.14 -6.82 20.28
C ARG A 67 -8.14 -8.22 19.69
N GLU A 68 -6.99 -8.84 19.67
CA GLU A 68 -6.83 -10.27 19.39
C GLU A 68 -7.60 -11.16 20.40
N ALA A 69 -7.86 -10.65 21.61
CA ALA A 69 -8.50 -11.40 22.68
C ALA A 69 -9.88 -11.96 22.28
N LEU A 70 -10.22 -13.15 22.78
CA LEU A 70 -11.52 -13.83 22.55
C LEU A 70 -11.85 -14.10 21.07
N GLY A 71 -10.85 -14.04 20.19
CA GLY A 71 -11.07 -14.24 18.76
C GLY A 71 -11.81 -13.10 18.05
N LEU A 72 -11.92 -11.92 18.68
CA LEU A 72 -12.58 -10.75 18.11
C LEU A 72 -11.86 -10.21 16.89
N ALA A 73 -10.54 -10.30 16.87
CA ALA A 73 -9.75 -9.92 15.71
C ALA A 73 -8.53 -10.83 15.58
N GLY A 74 -7.97 -10.91 14.39
CA GLY A 74 -6.77 -11.71 14.18
C GLY A 74 -6.30 -11.74 12.73
N ALA A 75 -5.12 -12.34 12.57
CA ALA A 75 -4.53 -12.65 11.29
C ALA A 75 -3.87 -14.03 11.34
N GLN A 76 -4.12 -14.86 10.36
CA GLN A 76 -3.50 -16.17 10.21
C GLN A 76 -3.09 -16.43 8.77
N ALA A 77 -1.97 -17.12 8.57
CA ALA A 77 -1.45 -17.40 7.25
C ALA A 77 -2.06 -18.67 6.62
N ARG A 78 -2.43 -19.65 7.43
CA ARG A 78 -2.95 -20.95 6.95
C ARG A 78 -4.01 -21.52 7.89
N PRO A 79 -5.26 -21.66 7.41
CA PRO A 79 -5.79 -21.06 6.19
C PRO A 79 -5.68 -19.53 6.27
N PHE A 80 -5.48 -18.87 5.13
CA PHE A 80 -5.36 -17.41 5.11
C PHE A 80 -6.64 -16.76 5.59
N ARG A 81 -6.55 -15.93 6.62
CA ARG A 81 -7.66 -15.13 7.12
C ARG A 81 -7.14 -13.93 7.92
N VAL A 82 -7.74 -12.77 7.67
CA VAL A 82 -7.63 -11.56 8.50
C VAL A 82 -9.05 -11.13 8.85
N TRP A 83 -9.30 -10.78 10.11
CA TRP A 83 -10.64 -10.38 10.54
C TRP A 83 -10.61 -9.36 11.67
N VAL A 84 -11.63 -8.55 11.71
CA VAL A 84 -12.00 -7.68 12.83
C VAL A 84 -13.50 -7.84 13.03
N GLU A 85 -13.88 -8.53 14.08
CA GLU A 85 -15.26 -8.94 14.37
C GLU A 85 -15.83 -9.78 13.21
N ASP A 86 -16.86 -9.31 12.53
CA ASP A 86 -17.51 -9.96 11.37
C ASP A 86 -16.95 -9.50 10.01
N TRP A 87 -16.08 -8.49 9.98
CA TRP A 87 -15.35 -8.13 8.76
C TRP A 87 -14.17 -9.07 8.52
N SER A 88 -14.01 -9.51 7.30
CA SER A 88 -12.94 -10.48 7.01
C SER A 88 -12.46 -10.47 5.57
N VAL A 89 -11.20 -10.84 5.42
CA VAL A 89 -10.62 -11.30 4.16
C VAL A 89 -10.11 -12.71 4.40
N ALA A 90 -10.58 -13.69 3.64
CA ALA A 90 -10.23 -15.08 3.83
C ALA A 90 -9.99 -15.81 2.50
N GLY A 91 -8.97 -16.67 2.44
CA GLY A 91 -8.75 -17.55 1.30
C GLY A 91 -9.86 -18.58 1.16
N GLU A 92 -10.31 -18.83 -0.07
CA GLU A 92 -11.34 -19.83 -0.36
C GLU A 92 -10.75 -21.24 -0.65
N GLY A 93 -9.43 -21.38 -0.49
CA GLY A 93 -8.69 -22.63 -0.72
C GLY A 93 -7.49 -22.77 0.20
N PRO A 94 -6.55 -23.65 -0.12
CA PRO A 94 -5.34 -23.88 0.69
C PRO A 94 -4.37 -22.68 0.68
N GLY A 95 -4.48 -21.80 -0.32
CA GLY A 95 -3.71 -20.56 -0.44
C GLY A 95 -4.51 -19.33 -0.03
N ALA A 96 -3.91 -18.15 -0.24
CA ALA A 96 -4.59 -16.88 0.01
C ALA A 96 -5.58 -16.50 -1.11
N LEU A 97 -5.41 -17.04 -2.30
CA LEU A 97 -6.24 -16.75 -3.48
C LEU A 97 -6.91 -18.01 -4.04
N PRO A 98 -8.13 -17.89 -4.59
CA PRO A 98 -8.99 -16.73 -4.52
C PRO A 98 -9.34 -16.40 -3.08
N MET A 99 -9.63 -15.13 -2.80
CA MET A 99 -10.02 -14.70 -1.44
C MET A 99 -11.41 -14.08 -1.45
N ARG A 100 -12.11 -14.21 -0.34
CA ARG A 100 -13.40 -13.60 -0.11
C ARG A 100 -13.27 -12.44 0.86
N LEU A 101 -13.76 -11.28 0.45
CA LEU A 101 -13.80 -10.05 1.23
C LEU A 101 -15.23 -9.78 1.67
N ARG A 102 -15.44 -9.62 2.98
CA ARG A 102 -16.74 -9.32 3.60
C ARG A 102 -16.64 -8.18 4.58
N ALA A 103 -17.53 -7.20 4.43
CA ALA A 103 -17.72 -6.15 5.41
C ALA A 103 -19.17 -5.67 5.37
N GLU A 104 -19.71 -5.29 6.53
CA GLU A 104 -21.05 -4.74 6.66
C GLU A 104 -21.09 -3.70 7.78
N HIS A 105 -21.74 -2.56 7.51
CA HIS A 105 -22.05 -1.57 8.52
C HIS A 105 -23.34 -0.85 8.17
N GLY A 106 -24.33 -0.92 9.08
CA GLY A 106 -25.65 -0.34 8.85
C GLY A 106 -26.34 -0.95 7.63
N ASP A 107 -26.64 -0.10 6.67
CA ASP A 107 -27.30 -0.48 5.43
C ASP A 107 -26.33 -0.67 4.24
N VAL A 108 -25.02 -0.65 4.50
CA VAL A 108 -23.98 -0.86 3.47
C VAL A 108 -23.23 -2.16 3.74
N ALA A 109 -23.13 -3.03 2.72
CA ALA A 109 -22.40 -4.28 2.81
C ALA A 109 -21.73 -4.62 1.50
N LEU A 110 -20.64 -5.41 1.58
CA LEU A 110 -20.04 -6.07 0.44
C LEU A 110 -19.68 -7.52 0.78
N ASP A 111 -19.79 -8.37 -0.25
CA ASP A 111 -19.35 -9.76 -0.24
C ASP A 111 -18.76 -10.07 -1.62
N LEU A 112 -17.44 -10.05 -1.73
CA LEU A 112 -16.72 -10.12 -2.98
C LEU A 112 -15.73 -11.28 -2.97
N THR A 113 -15.65 -12.01 -4.08
CA THR A 113 -14.54 -12.93 -4.38
C THR A 113 -13.53 -12.23 -5.28
N LEU A 114 -12.27 -12.27 -4.87
CA LEU A 114 -11.12 -11.65 -5.53
C LEU A 114 -10.16 -12.71 -6.03
N SER A 115 -9.73 -12.60 -7.30
CA SER A 115 -8.76 -13.51 -7.93
C SER A 115 -7.56 -12.72 -8.42
N ALA A 116 -6.39 -13.34 -8.60
CA ALA A 116 -5.25 -12.69 -9.25
C ALA A 116 -5.36 -12.77 -10.77
N ALA A 117 -5.06 -11.66 -11.47
CA ALA A 117 -4.88 -11.66 -12.93
C ALA A 117 -3.43 -11.43 -13.36
N LYS A 118 -2.58 -10.95 -12.44
CA LYS A 118 -1.15 -10.71 -12.66
C LYS A 118 -0.31 -11.27 -11.53
N PRO A 119 1.00 -11.48 -11.74
CA PRO A 119 1.93 -11.83 -10.68
C PRO A 119 1.97 -10.77 -9.57
N VAL A 120 2.46 -11.18 -8.41
CA VAL A 120 2.76 -10.26 -7.29
C VAL A 120 3.83 -9.26 -7.72
N VAL A 121 3.60 -7.98 -7.44
CA VAL A 121 4.55 -6.89 -7.65
C VAL A 121 5.28 -6.59 -6.35
N LEU A 122 6.59 -6.79 -6.33
CA LEU A 122 7.44 -6.42 -5.19
C LEU A 122 7.83 -4.95 -5.33
N GLN A 123 7.40 -4.11 -4.41
CA GLN A 123 7.69 -2.68 -4.44
C GLN A 123 9.12 -2.37 -3.94
N GLY A 124 9.70 -1.27 -4.41
CA GLY A 124 11.06 -0.89 -4.06
C GLY A 124 12.12 -1.89 -4.57
N ASP A 125 13.17 -2.15 -3.78
CA ASP A 125 14.16 -3.16 -4.12
C ASP A 125 13.71 -4.54 -3.65
N ARG A 126 13.12 -5.31 -4.57
CA ARG A 126 12.64 -6.68 -4.32
C ARG A 126 11.75 -6.81 -3.08
N GLY A 127 10.88 -5.83 -2.87
CA GLY A 127 9.96 -5.78 -1.75
C GLY A 127 10.45 -4.92 -0.57
N LEU A 128 11.67 -4.41 -0.58
CA LEU A 128 12.15 -3.45 0.42
C LEU A 128 11.94 -2.03 -0.09
N SER A 129 10.94 -1.36 0.44
CA SER A 129 10.56 0.01 0.10
C SER A 129 11.12 0.98 1.14
N ARG A 130 12.18 1.70 0.79
CA ARG A 130 12.80 2.69 1.68
C ARG A 130 11.90 3.92 1.80
N LYS A 131 11.82 4.46 3.03
CA LYS A 131 11.04 5.68 3.34
C LYS A 131 11.93 6.82 3.85
N GLY A 132 13.22 6.53 4.09
CA GLY A 132 14.18 7.50 4.57
C GLY A 132 15.62 7.01 4.44
N ALA A 133 16.58 7.89 4.80
CA ALA A 133 18.01 7.60 4.74
C ALA A 133 18.46 6.66 5.87
N GLU A 134 17.83 6.75 7.02
CA GLU A 134 18.22 6.01 8.21
C GLU A 134 18.05 4.49 8.04
N PRO A 135 19.00 3.69 8.55
CA PRO A 135 18.87 2.25 8.54
C PRO A 135 17.58 1.80 9.23
N GLY A 136 16.83 0.90 8.57
CA GLY A 136 15.54 0.40 9.09
C GLY A 136 14.35 1.30 8.77
N ASN A 137 14.53 2.52 8.24
CA ASN A 137 13.42 3.34 7.78
C ASN A 137 12.95 2.85 6.38
N ALA A 138 12.29 1.71 6.40
CA ALA A 138 11.80 1.02 5.23
C ALA A 138 10.61 0.13 5.62
N SER A 139 9.83 -0.26 4.64
CA SER A 139 8.79 -1.27 4.76
C SER A 139 9.08 -2.47 3.85
N TYR A 140 8.58 -3.64 4.21
CA TYR A 140 8.35 -4.71 3.25
C TYR A 140 7.01 -4.47 2.58
N TYR A 141 7.00 -4.41 1.25
CA TYR A 141 5.84 -3.96 0.51
C TYR A 141 5.66 -4.76 -0.78
N TYR A 142 4.47 -5.34 -0.96
CA TYR A 142 4.08 -5.94 -2.23
C TYR A 142 2.62 -5.65 -2.57
N SER A 143 2.30 -5.72 -3.85
CA SER A 143 0.97 -5.43 -4.40
C SER A 143 0.45 -6.56 -5.26
N LEU A 144 -0.86 -6.77 -5.24
CA LEU A 144 -1.64 -7.44 -6.28
C LEU A 144 -2.41 -6.36 -7.03
N THR A 145 -1.89 -5.94 -8.17
CA THR A 145 -2.29 -4.70 -8.84
C THR A 145 -3.54 -4.83 -9.70
N ARG A 146 -3.90 -6.05 -10.10
CA ARG A 146 -5.09 -6.33 -10.90
C ARG A 146 -5.75 -7.62 -10.44
N MET A 147 -6.82 -7.47 -9.70
CA MET A 147 -7.57 -8.59 -9.15
C MET A 147 -9.02 -8.52 -9.67
N PRO A 148 -9.44 -9.41 -10.57
CA PRO A 148 -10.85 -9.55 -10.89
C PRO A 148 -11.67 -9.76 -9.62
N ALA A 149 -12.70 -8.94 -9.46
CA ALA A 149 -13.61 -8.96 -8.32
C ALA A 149 -15.04 -9.24 -8.81
N ARG A 150 -15.75 -10.12 -8.11
CA ARG A 150 -17.16 -10.43 -8.37
C ARG A 150 -17.89 -10.65 -7.05
N GLY A 151 -19.16 -10.30 -7.02
CA GLY A 151 -20.00 -10.54 -5.84
C GLY A 151 -21.13 -9.55 -5.73
N VAL A 152 -21.47 -9.21 -4.50
CA VAL A 152 -22.63 -8.37 -4.20
C VAL A 152 -22.20 -7.17 -3.37
N VAL A 153 -22.71 -6.00 -3.72
CA VAL A 153 -22.67 -4.79 -2.90
C VAL A 153 -24.10 -4.35 -2.59
N ARG A 154 -24.38 -4.09 -1.32
CA ARG A 154 -25.67 -3.56 -0.84
C ARG A 154 -25.49 -2.12 -0.37
N VAL A 155 -26.39 -1.25 -0.77
CA VAL A 155 -26.48 0.14 -0.30
C VAL A 155 -27.96 0.46 -0.06
N GLY A 156 -28.34 0.67 1.19
CA GLY A 156 -29.73 0.82 1.58
C GLY A 156 -30.54 -0.44 1.27
N ALA A 157 -31.70 -0.26 0.67
CA ALA A 157 -32.58 -1.37 0.26
C ALA A 157 -32.14 -2.01 -1.09
N SER A 158 -31.15 -1.45 -1.76
CA SER A 158 -30.68 -1.93 -3.08
C SER A 158 -29.53 -2.92 -2.95
N SER A 159 -29.59 -3.99 -3.72
CA SER A 159 -28.54 -5.00 -3.84
C SER A 159 -28.09 -5.06 -5.31
N PHE A 160 -26.77 -5.07 -5.53
CA PHE A 160 -26.17 -5.03 -6.85
C PHE A 160 -25.23 -6.21 -7.02
N ASP A 161 -25.48 -7.04 -8.02
CA ASP A 161 -24.46 -7.96 -8.53
C ASP A 161 -23.38 -7.13 -9.25
N VAL A 162 -22.13 -7.26 -8.79
CA VAL A 162 -21.04 -6.45 -9.28
C VAL A 162 -19.93 -7.30 -9.88
N ALA A 163 -19.26 -6.73 -10.88
CA ALA A 163 -18.00 -7.21 -11.41
C ALA A 163 -17.07 -6.00 -11.65
N GLY A 164 -15.80 -6.17 -11.34
CA GLY A 164 -14.83 -5.10 -11.46
C GLY A 164 -13.42 -5.57 -11.18
N LEU A 165 -12.56 -4.62 -10.82
CA LEU A 165 -11.17 -4.85 -10.46
C LEU A 165 -10.93 -4.38 -9.03
N ALA A 166 -10.09 -5.12 -8.32
CA ALA A 166 -9.57 -4.75 -7.03
C ALA A 166 -8.03 -4.58 -7.10
N TRP A 167 -7.53 -3.89 -6.12
CA TRP A 167 -6.10 -3.73 -5.82
C TRP A 167 -5.87 -4.13 -4.37
N MET A 168 -4.78 -4.81 -4.06
CA MET A 168 -4.39 -5.12 -2.70
C MET A 168 -2.93 -4.81 -2.48
N ASP A 169 -2.67 -4.03 -1.44
CA ASP A 169 -1.34 -3.80 -0.89
C ASP A 169 -1.13 -4.58 0.41
N ARG A 170 0.08 -5.07 0.58
CA ARG A 170 0.58 -5.61 1.83
C ARG A 170 1.88 -4.91 2.15
N GLU A 171 1.82 -4.11 3.19
CA GLU A 171 2.95 -3.34 3.66
C GLU A 171 3.09 -3.47 5.17
N TRP A 172 4.31 -3.68 5.65
CA TRP A 172 4.60 -3.71 7.08
C TRP A 172 5.96 -3.10 7.37
N SER A 173 6.04 -2.37 8.47
CA SER A 173 7.20 -1.58 8.88
C SER A 173 7.30 -1.52 10.39
N THR A 174 8.48 -1.19 10.88
CA THR A 174 8.74 -0.88 12.29
C THR A 174 9.04 0.61 12.53
N SER A 175 9.04 1.42 11.47
CA SER A 175 9.37 2.84 11.53
C SER A 175 8.17 3.72 11.12
N ALA A 176 8.07 4.88 11.75
CA ALA A 176 7.19 5.96 11.31
C ALA A 176 7.86 6.80 10.21
N LEU A 177 7.11 7.76 9.67
CA LEU A 177 7.67 8.80 8.79
C LEU A 177 8.78 9.56 9.49
N GLY A 178 9.80 9.97 8.73
CA GLY A 178 10.84 10.85 9.23
C GLY A 178 10.30 12.20 9.69
N PRO A 179 10.99 12.90 10.60
CA PRO A 179 10.52 14.15 11.20
C PRO A 179 10.33 15.30 10.18
N ASP A 180 11.05 15.24 9.06
CA ASP A 180 10.98 16.24 7.99
C ASP A 180 9.80 16.04 7.03
N LEU A 181 9.07 14.93 7.19
CA LEU A 181 7.92 14.59 6.36
C LEU A 181 6.62 15.02 7.04
N ALA A 182 5.70 15.55 6.23
CA ALA A 182 4.36 15.93 6.65
C ALA A 182 3.32 14.82 6.43
N GLY A 183 3.59 13.90 5.50
CA GLY A 183 2.64 12.85 5.11
C GLY A 183 2.96 12.30 3.73
N TRP A 184 1.96 11.74 3.09
CA TRP A 184 2.11 11.21 1.73
C TRP A 184 0.85 11.38 0.89
N ASP A 185 1.05 11.33 -0.42
CA ASP A 185 0.00 11.15 -1.41
C ASP A 185 0.28 9.83 -2.15
N TRP A 186 -0.63 8.89 -2.08
CA TRP A 186 -0.51 7.58 -2.70
C TRP A 186 -1.54 7.42 -3.81
N PHE A 187 -1.13 6.87 -4.94
CA PHE A 187 -1.93 6.65 -6.13
C PHE A 187 -1.82 5.19 -6.56
N ALA A 188 -2.94 4.53 -6.80
CA ALA A 188 -3.03 3.24 -7.48
C ALA A 188 -4.02 3.33 -8.63
N LEU A 189 -3.53 3.18 -9.84
CA LEU A 189 -4.31 3.39 -11.06
C LEU A 189 -4.29 2.11 -11.91
N GLN A 190 -5.43 1.75 -12.44
CA GLN A 190 -5.61 0.63 -13.38
C GLN A 190 -6.10 1.20 -14.71
N LEU A 191 -5.23 1.12 -15.72
CA LEU A 191 -5.52 1.66 -17.04
C LEU A 191 -6.25 0.64 -17.93
N ASP A 192 -6.98 1.13 -18.92
CA ASP A 192 -7.77 0.32 -19.85
C ASP A 192 -6.91 -0.43 -20.87
N ASP A 193 -5.68 0.01 -21.09
CA ASP A 193 -4.67 -0.69 -21.90
C ASP A 193 -3.98 -1.85 -21.17
N GLY A 194 -4.42 -2.16 -19.97
CA GLY A 194 -3.94 -3.26 -19.17
C GLY A 194 -2.72 -2.97 -18.32
N ARG A 195 -2.23 -1.73 -18.27
CA ARG A 195 -1.18 -1.30 -17.36
C ARG A 195 -1.74 -0.91 -16.00
N GLU A 196 -0.90 -0.99 -14.97
CA GLU A 196 -1.17 -0.42 -13.65
C GLU A 196 -0.01 0.47 -13.23
N LEU A 197 -0.36 1.51 -12.48
CA LEU A 197 0.57 2.45 -11.91
C LEU A 197 0.32 2.57 -10.42
N MET A 198 1.35 2.38 -9.61
CA MET A 198 1.38 2.82 -8.23
C MET A 198 2.50 3.85 -8.07
N PHE A 199 2.22 4.94 -7.39
CA PHE A 199 3.23 5.89 -6.97
C PHE A 199 2.83 6.53 -5.65
N TYR A 200 3.79 6.65 -4.74
CA TYR A 200 3.61 7.46 -3.54
C TYR A 200 4.63 8.61 -3.53
N ARG A 201 4.11 9.80 -3.23
CA ARG A 201 4.90 10.98 -2.96
C ARG A 201 4.97 11.19 -1.45
N LEU A 202 6.15 11.08 -0.87
CA LEU A 202 6.41 11.53 0.49
C LEU A 202 6.49 13.05 0.46
N ARG A 203 5.68 13.73 1.27
CA ARG A 203 5.64 15.20 1.29
C ARG A 203 6.52 15.75 2.41
N GLY A 204 7.51 16.58 2.05
CA GLY A 204 8.26 17.38 3.00
C GLY A 204 7.38 18.43 3.68
N ARG A 205 7.73 18.81 4.90
CA ARG A 205 7.07 19.93 5.61
C ARG A 205 7.24 21.26 4.88
N ASP A 206 8.28 21.40 4.08
CA ASP A 206 8.53 22.55 3.19
C ASP A 206 7.74 22.48 1.86
N GLY A 207 6.91 21.45 1.67
CA GLY A 207 6.16 21.22 0.45
C GLY A 207 6.93 20.49 -0.66
N SER A 208 8.19 20.13 -0.42
CA SER A 208 9.01 19.40 -1.39
C SER A 208 8.53 17.94 -1.57
N THR A 209 8.95 17.33 -2.68
CA THR A 209 8.84 15.89 -2.87
C THR A 209 10.04 15.20 -2.23
N GLY A 210 9.78 14.32 -1.26
CA GLY A 210 10.83 13.58 -0.56
C GLY A 210 11.57 12.64 -1.50
N ALA A 211 12.88 12.54 -1.34
CA ALA A 211 13.77 11.77 -2.20
C ALA A 211 13.49 10.24 -2.23
N PHE A 212 12.74 9.75 -1.24
CA PHE A 212 12.33 8.34 -1.17
C PHE A 212 10.90 8.10 -1.70
N SER A 213 10.33 9.09 -2.39
CA SER A 213 9.11 8.89 -3.17
C SER A 213 9.39 7.89 -4.29
N ALA A 214 8.49 6.94 -4.48
CA ALA A 214 8.76 5.85 -5.41
C ALA A 214 7.45 5.17 -5.87
N GLY A 215 7.58 4.28 -6.85
CA GLY A 215 6.44 3.52 -7.34
C GLY A 215 6.82 2.43 -8.31
N SER A 216 5.82 1.97 -9.04
CA SER A 216 5.97 0.96 -10.09
C SER A 216 4.97 1.19 -11.21
N LEU A 217 5.41 1.00 -12.44
CA LEU A 217 4.58 0.83 -13.61
C LEU A 217 4.60 -0.65 -14.00
N VAL A 218 3.43 -1.25 -14.05
CA VAL A 218 3.24 -2.66 -14.40
C VAL A 218 2.66 -2.73 -15.81
N ALA A 219 3.38 -3.33 -16.72
CA ALA A 219 2.92 -3.52 -18.10
C ALA A 219 1.77 -4.54 -18.19
N ALA A 220 1.10 -4.60 -19.34
CA ALA A 220 -0.02 -5.51 -19.56
C ALA A 220 0.38 -7.00 -19.38
N ASP A 221 1.62 -7.34 -19.69
CA ASP A 221 2.19 -8.68 -19.52
C ASP A 221 2.67 -8.99 -18.10
N GLY A 222 2.58 -8.02 -17.18
CA GLY A 222 3.02 -8.14 -15.80
C GLY A 222 4.49 -7.74 -15.57
N THR A 223 5.23 -7.31 -16.59
CA THR A 223 6.58 -6.76 -16.44
C THR A 223 6.53 -5.49 -15.58
N VAL A 224 7.42 -5.39 -14.60
CA VAL A 224 7.45 -4.29 -13.64
C VAL A 224 8.63 -3.38 -13.92
N ARG A 225 8.37 -2.09 -14.09
CA ARG A 225 9.35 -1.02 -14.05
C ARG A 225 9.23 -0.28 -12.73
N ARG A 226 10.32 -0.17 -11.99
CA ARG A 226 10.40 0.68 -10.83
C ARG A 226 10.44 2.16 -11.26
N LEU A 227 9.79 3.01 -10.47
CA LEU A 227 9.78 4.46 -10.60
C LEU A 227 10.43 5.08 -9.37
N ASP A 228 11.32 6.01 -9.58
CA ASP A 228 11.92 6.84 -8.55
C ASP A 228 11.29 8.25 -8.56
N ALA A 229 11.65 9.10 -7.61
CA ALA A 229 11.02 10.42 -7.43
C ALA A 229 11.09 11.32 -8.67
N GLU A 230 12.18 11.23 -9.44
CA GLU A 230 12.40 12.00 -10.66
C GLU A 230 11.67 11.47 -11.91
N ASP A 231 11.19 10.23 -11.89
CA ASP A 231 10.46 9.63 -13.00
C ASP A 231 9.02 10.18 -13.12
N VAL A 232 8.50 10.82 -12.06
CA VAL A 232 7.08 11.19 -11.96
C VAL A 232 6.92 12.65 -11.56
N ALA A 233 6.33 13.44 -12.44
CA ALA A 233 5.88 14.78 -12.11
C ALA A 233 4.42 14.76 -11.67
N ILE A 234 4.11 15.33 -10.50
CA ILE A 234 2.76 15.46 -9.97
C ILE A 234 2.39 16.94 -9.87
N GLU A 235 1.40 17.34 -10.66
CA GLU A 235 0.81 18.68 -10.62
C GLU A 235 -0.57 18.61 -9.97
N THR A 236 -0.84 19.46 -8.97
CA THR A 236 -2.18 19.61 -8.39
C THR A 236 -2.96 20.63 -9.22
N LEU A 237 -4.02 20.21 -9.88
CA LEU A 237 -4.85 21.03 -10.75
C LEU A 237 -6.01 21.73 -10.02
N ALA A 238 -6.50 21.14 -8.95
CA ALA A 238 -7.58 21.69 -8.14
C ALA A 238 -7.46 21.30 -6.67
N HIS A 239 -8.22 21.96 -5.83
CA HIS A 239 -8.33 21.67 -4.40
C HIS A 239 -9.79 21.62 -3.99
N TRP A 240 -10.05 20.86 -2.93
CA TRP A 240 -11.33 20.81 -2.24
C TRP A 240 -11.11 21.01 -0.73
N THR A 241 -12.00 21.78 -0.12
CA THR A 241 -11.97 22.00 1.32
C THR A 241 -13.11 21.23 1.96
N SER A 242 -12.77 20.36 2.90
CA SER A 242 -13.75 19.55 3.62
C SER A 242 -14.69 20.46 4.43
N PRO A 243 -16.01 20.37 4.24
CA PRO A 243 -16.96 21.12 5.06
C PRO A 243 -17.02 20.60 6.51
N ARG A 244 -16.50 19.37 6.76
CA ARG A 244 -16.50 18.75 8.08
C ARG A 244 -15.28 19.16 8.91
N SER A 245 -14.10 19.11 8.33
CA SER A 245 -12.84 19.35 9.02
C SER A 245 -12.21 20.70 8.74
N GLY A 246 -12.63 21.40 7.69
CA GLY A 246 -11.97 22.60 7.19
C GLY A 246 -10.65 22.34 6.46
N VAL A 247 -10.20 21.10 6.38
CA VAL A 247 -8.93 20.74 5.74
C VAL A 247 -9.04 20.89 4.23
N ARG A 248 -7.99 21.49 3.65
CA ARG A 248 -7.86 21.69 2.20
C ARG A 248 -7.01 20.59 1.60
N TYR A 249 -7.61 19.76 0.76
CA TYR A 249 -6.96 18.66 0.03
C TYR A 249 -6.74 19.01 -1.44
N PRO A 250 -5.68 18.49 -2.07
CA PRO A 250 -5.65 18.34 -3.52
C PRO A 250 -6.88 17.52 -3.97
N ALA A 251 -7.48 17.89 -5.09
CA ALA A 251 -8.73 17.26 -5.56
C ALA A 251 -8.76 17.00 -7.07
N ARG A 252 -7.68 17.24 -7.75
CA ARG A 252 -7.44 16.88 -9.16
C ARG A 252 -5.96 16.95 -9.42
N TRP A 253 -5.43 15.99 -10.16
CA TRP A 253 -3.98 15.88 -10.41
C TRP A 253 -3.71 15.63 -11.89
N ARG A 254 -2.52 16.04 -12.32
CA ARG A 254 -1.88 15.54 -13.52
C ARG A 254 -0.60 14.80 -13.10
N LEU A 255 -0.49 13.54 -13.50
CA LEU A 255 0.71 12.76 -13.37
C LEU A 255 1.35 12.59 -14.75
N THR A 256 2.63 12.91 -14.85
CA THR A 256 3.40 12.79 -16.09
C THR A 256 4.59 11.89 -15.86
N PHE A 257 4.78 10.95 -16.77
CA PHE A 257 5.86 9.95 -16.80
C PHE A 257 6.62 10.09 -18.11
N PRO A 258 7.62 11.00 -18.20
CA PRO A 258 8.29 11.30 -19.46
C PRO A 258 8.94 10.09 -20.14
N PRO A 259 9.57 9.15 -19.40
CA PRO A 259 10.18 7.97 -20.02
C PRO A 259 9.18 7.04 -20.74
N GLU A 260 7.89 7.12 -20.41
CA GLU A 260 6.82 6.29 -20.99
C GLU A 260 5.91 7.07 -21.94
N ASP A 261 6.22 8.35 -22.16
CA ASP A 261 5.33 9.28 -22.88
C ASP A 261 3.87 9.14 -22.40
N LEU A 262 3.71 9.03 -21.06
CA LEU A 262 2.43 8.86 -20.40
C LEU A 262 2.10 10.11 -19.58
N SER A 263 0.94 10.70 -19.85
CA SER A 263 0.38 11.78 -19.05
C SER A 263 -1.09 11.53 -18.79
N VAL A 264 -1.49 11.54 -17.52
CA VAL A 264 -2.86 11.27 -17.09
C VAL A 264 -3.36 12.34 -16.13
N GLU A 265 -4.60 12.72 -16.28
CA GLU A 265 -5.35 13.49 -15.30
C GLU A 265 -6.19 12.54 -14.44
N ILE A 266 -6.28 12.87 -13.15
CA ILE A 266 -6.93 12.06 -12.14
C ILE A 266 -8.00 12.93 -11.48
N ASP A 267 -9.26 12.51 -11.60
CA ASP A 267 -10.40 13.22 -11.07
C ASP A 267 -11.11 12.39 -9.99
N PRO A 268 -11.36 12.92 -8.78
CA PRO A 268 -12.19 12.24 -7.78
C PRO A 268 -13.59 11.93 -8.28
N ARG A 269 -14.07 10.72 -8.05
CA ARG A 269 -15.46 10.35 -8.36
C ARG A 269 -16.45 11.13 -7.50
N LEU A 270 -16.05 11.49 -6.30
CA LEU A 270 -16.72 12.43 -5.41
C LEU A 270 -15.64 13.30 -4.74
N PRO A 271 -15.88 14.60 -4.54
CA PRO A 271 -14.93 15.44 -3.79
C PRO A 271 -14.83 15.02 -2.30
N ASP A 272 -15.96 14.74 -1.65
CA ASP A 272 -16.03 14.35 -0.25
C ASP A 272 -15.85 12.84 -0.10
N GLN A 273 -14.60 12.43 0.04
CA GLN A 273 -14.20 11.06 0.41
C GLN A 273 -13.25 11.11 1.62
N GLU A 274 -13.47 12.08 2.52
CA GLU A 274 -12.71 12.20 3.75
C GLU A 274 -13.15 11.15 4.76
N LEU A 275 -12.21 10.33 5.23
CA LEU A 275 -12.37 9.36 6.32
C LEU A 275 -11.78 9.94 7.60
N VAL A 276 -12.58 10.01 8.65
CA VAL A 276 -12.15 10.40 10.00
C VAL A 276 -12.40 9.23 10.93
N ALA A 277 -11.34 8.52 11.27
CA ALA A 277 -11.44 7.27 12.01
C ALA A 277 -10.22 7.07 12.94
N GLY A 278 -10.04 7.97 13.90
CA GLY A 278 -8.83 8.04 14.74
C GLY A 278 -7.67 8.74 14.03
N THR A 279 -7.39 8.37 12.80
CA THR A 279 -6.53 9.12 11.86
C THR A 279 -7.41 9.74 10.79
N ARG A 280 -6.95 10.85 10.23
CA ARG A 280 -7.65 11.53 9.13
C ARG A 280 -6.98 11.22 7.81
N TYR A 281 -7.78 10.72 6.88
CA TYR A 281 -7.40 10.46 5.50
C TYR A 281 -8.37 11.17 4.55
N TRP A 282 -7.91 11.55 3.38
CA TRP A 282 -8.77 11.60 2.22
C TRP A 282 -8.45 10.37 1.38
N GLU A 283 -9.39 9.46 1.26
CA GLU A 283 -9.23 8.21 0.53
C GLU A 283 -10.37 8.03 -0.45
N GLY A 284 -10.07 7.98 -1.75
CA GLY A 284 -11.17 8.01 -2.66
C GLY A 284 -10.95 7.37 -4.03
N ALA A 285 -12.08 6.89 -4.55
CA ALA A 285 -12.20 6.41 -5.91
C ALA A 285 -12.03 7.56 -6.90
N VAL A 286 -11.21 7.33 -7.93
CA VAL A 286 -10.89 8.32 -8.96
C VAL A 286 -11.15 7.78 -10.37
N ALA A 287 -11.38 8.70 -11.32
CA ALA A 287 -11.31 8.46 -12.74
C ALA A 287 -9.94 8.88 -13.28
N VAL A 288 -9.51 8.25 -14.35
CA VAL A 288 -8.25 8.55 -15.03
C VAL A 288 -8.53 8.75 -16.50
N GLU A 289 -8.02 9.86 -17.06
CA GLU A 289 -8.08 10.17 -18.49
C GLU A 289 -6.74 10.76 -18.93
N GLY A 290 -6.26 10.42 -20.12
CA GLY A 290 -5.01 10.97 -20.61
C GLY A 290 -4.54 10.40 -21.91
N ALA A 291 -3.21 10.37 -22.10
CA ALA A 291 -2.59 9.83 -23.30
C ALA A 291 -1.28 9.10 -22.97
N ALA A 292 -1.01 8.07 -23.75
CA ALA A 292 0.24 7.33 -23.75
C ALA A 292 0.75 7.19 -25.19
N ALA A 293 1.96 7.65 -25.46
CA ALA A 293 2.55 7.69 -26.81
C ALA A 293 1.56 8.27 -27.84
N GLY A 294 0.93 9.40 -27.48
CA GLY A 294 -0.06 10.10 -28.31
C GLY A 294 -1.42 9.39 -28.48
N ARG A 295 -1.65 8.24 -27.84
CA ARG A 295 -2.94 7.50 -27.90
C ARG A 295 -3.74 7.75 -26.63
N PRO A 296 -5.06 8.01 -26.73
CA PRO A 296 -5.91 8.14 -25.54
C PRO A 296 -5.83 6.91 -24.66
N VAL A 297 -5.82 7.14 -23.35
CA VAL A 297 -5.89 6.12 -22.31
C VAL A 297 -6.88 6.57 -21.25
N THR A 298 -7.68 5.65 -20.75
CA THR A 298 -8.60 5.86 -19.64
C THR A 298 -8.32 4.87 -18.53
N GLY A 299 -8.96 5.06 -17.37
CA GLY A 299 -8.79 4.14 -16.28
C GLY A 299 -9.59 4.53 -15.05
N GLN A 300 -9.29 3.83 -13.99
CA GLN A 300 -9.83 4.08 -12.66
C GLN A 300 -8.77 3.79 -11.61
N GLY A 301 -8.99 4.27 -10.41
CA GLY A 301 -8.03 4.04 -9.35
C GLY A 301 -8.53 4.49 -8.01
N TYR A 302 -7.57 4.55 -7.10
CA TYR A 302 -7.74 5.00 -5.74
C TYR A 302 -6.59 5.93 -5.37
N VAL A 303 -6.89 6.98 -4.60
CA VAL A 303 -5.90 7.93 -4.10
C VAL A 303 -6.06 8.03 -2.60
N GLU A 304 -4.94 8.02 -1.88
CA GLU A 304 -4.88 8.23 -0.44
C GLU A 304 -4.01 9.44 -0.13
N LEU A 305 -4.51 10.34 0.71
CA LEU A 305 -3.84 11.55 1.15
C LEU A 305 -3.77 11.57 2.68
N VAL A 306 -2.56 11.62 3.22
CA VAL A 306 -2.31 11.60 4.67
C VAL A 306 -1.48 12.81 5.11
N GLY A 307 -1.72 13.28 6.35
CA GLY A 307 -0.98 14.39 6.94
C GLY A 307 -1.42 15.77 6.46
N TYR A 308 -2.64 15.90 5.96
CA TYR A 308 -3.25 17.19 5.66
C TYR A 308 -4.02 17.72 6.88
N GLY A 309 -3.85 19.04 7.18
CA GLY A 309 -4.56 19.70 8.28
C GLY A 309 -4.08 19.30 9.68
N GLU A 310 -2.94 18.63 9.79
CA GLU A 310 -2.22 18.53 11.04
C GLU A 310 -1.53 19.89 11.27
N SER A 311 -1.75 20.49 12.44
CA SER A 311 -1.14 21.77 12.80
C SER A 311 0.38 21.63 12.81
N GLU A 312 1.07 22.58 12.19
CA GLU A 312 2.51 22.77 12.32
C GLU A 312 2.91 22.99 13.78
#